data_9b2171a63be0efa882c8d84c13e5c252
#
_entry.id   9b2171a63be0efa882c8d84c13e5c252
#
_cell.length_a   1.000
_cell.length_b   1.000
_cell.length_c   1.000
_cell.angle_alpha   90.00
_cell.angle_beta   90.00
_cell.angle_gamma   90.00
#
_symmetry.space_group_name_H-M   'P 1'
#
loop_
_entity.id
_entity.type
_entity.pdbx_description
1 polymer ?
#
loop_
_entity_poly.entity_id
_entity_poly.type
_entity_poly.pdbx_seq_one_letter_code
_entity_poly.pdbx_strand_id
1 'polypeptide(L)'
;MTGITTRHFHALLKVVPAATPEIGVARGRTALIRDDVKRLWPELDWVQNADLREKVTRTWERAFELSPLRPDDLNQIPFTLLVPNCPTTFMEHKRCVVHISRHSAEAMREFMGNSLKIDLDTVIAGAILADVGKLLEYEIKAGKAVQSQRGEMVRHPFTGVALAMECGVPDAVCHIIAAHAAEGDLVKRTTEALIVHHADFMAFLPFKNMKF
;
A
#
# COMPACT_ATOMS: atom_id res chain seq x y z
N MET A 1 24.99 8.83 61.05
CA MET A 1 25.82 7.72 60.57
C MET A 1 24.95 6.51 60.48
N THR A 2 24.42 6.17 59.33
CA THR A 2 23.83 4.87 59.04
C THR A 2 23.92 4.68 57.50
N GLY A 3 24.78 3.77 57.12
CA GLY A 3 25.05 3.48 55.69
C GLY A 3 23.96 2.67 55.06
N ILE A 4 23.58 3.07 53.83
CA ILE A 4 22.67 2.33 52.94
C ILE A 4 23.53 1.51 51.99
N THR A 5 23.47 0.19 52.15
CA THR A 5 24.14 -0.79 51.28
C THR A 5 23.32 -0.96 50.00
N THR A 6 23.93 -0.61 48.88
CA THR A 6 23.40 -0.82 47.51
C THR A 6 23.52 -2.33 47.15
N ARG A 7 22.42 -3.07 47.09
CA ARG A 7 22.37 -4.43 46.54
C ARG A 7 22.23 -4.36 45.03
N HIS A 8 23.20 -4.86 44.30
CA HIS A 8 23.18 -5.07 42.87
C HIS A 8 22.19 -6.17 42.49
N PHE A 9 21.12 -5.77 41.75
CA PHE A 9 20.30 -6.74 41.04
C PHE A 9 20.89 -6.99 39.67
N HIS A 10 21.61 -8.10 39.51
CA HIS A 10 21.96 -8.67 38.21
C HIS A 10 20.76 -9.53 37.77
N ALA A 11 19.88 -8.95 36.97
CA ALA A 11 18.88 -9.71 36.21
C ALA A 11 19.57 -10.26 34.95
N LEU A 12 19.85 -11.54 34.93
CA LEU A 12 20.25 -12.29 33.73
C LEU A 12 19.07 -12.32 32.76
N LEU A 13 19.04 -11.43 31.76
CA LEU A 13 18.22 -11.57 30.57
C LEU A 13 18.71 -12.81 29.80
N LYS A 14 18.02 -13.93 29.95
CA LYS A 14 18.16 -15.07 29.03
C LYS A 14 17.61 -14.63 27.68
N VAL A 15 18.49 -14.29 26.74
CA VAL A 15 18.15 -14.13 25.33
C VAL A 15 17.77 -15.53 24.82
N VAL A 16 16.49 -15.78 24.60
CA VAL A 16 16.01 -16.96 23.89
C VAL A 16 16.39 -16.73 22.43
N PRO A 17 17.21 -17.57 21.80
CA PRO A 17 17.50 -17.42 20.37
C PRO A 17 16.20 -17.63 19.60
N ALA A 18 15.81 -16.63 18.81
CA ALA A 18 14.71 -16.78 17.85
C ALA A 18 15.05 -17.94 16.91
N ALA A 19 14.15 -18.92 16.82
CA ALA A 19 14.30 -20.02 15.89
C ALA A 19 14.43 -19.44 14.47
N THR A 20 15.56 -19.65 13.82
CA THR A 20 15.79 -19.32 12.42
C THR A 20 14.84 -20.18 11.58
N PRO A 21 13.90 -19.62 10.81
CA PRO A 21 13.06 -20.41 9.91
C PRO A 21 13.96 -21.08 8.87
N GLU A 22 13.69 -22.35 8.58
CA GLU A 22 14.42 -23.12 7.58
C GLU A 22 14.41 -22.39 6.24
N ILE A 23 15.60 -22.08 5.74
CA ILE A 23 15.87 -21.24 4.55
C ILE A 23 15.12 -21.74 3.29
N GLY A 24 14.83 -23.02 3.18
CA GLY A 24 14.14 -23.63 2.05
C GLY A 24 12.63 -23.33 2.02
N VAL A 25 11.96 -23.37 3.18
CA VAL A 25 10.51 -23.09 3.30
C VAL A 25 10.24 -21.59 3.10
N ALA A 26 11.11 -20.72 3.60
CA ALA A 26 11.01 -19.28 3.41
C ALA A 26 11.14 -18.89 1.93
N ARG A 27 12.10 -19.46 1.18
CA ARG A 27 12.27 -19.19 -0.25
C ARG A 27 11.06 -19.62 -1.10
N GLY A 28 10.48 -20.79 -0.82
CA GLY A 28 9.27 -21.26 -1.51
C GLY A 28 8.06 -20.35 -1.25
N ARG A 29 7.85 -19.90 -0.02
CA ARG A 29 6.76 -18.99 0.35
C ARG A 29 6.91 -17.61 -0.31
N THR A 30 8.11 -17.05 -0.33
CA THR A 30 8.40 -15.77 -0.98
C THR A 30 8.19 -15.84 -2.49
N ALA A 31 8.59 -16.91 -3.16
CA ALA A 31 8.36 -17.11 -4.59
C ALA A 31 6.86 -17.17 -4.92
N LEU A 32 6.06 -17.88 -4.13
CA LEU A 32 4.60 -17.97 -4.30
C LEU A 32 3.94 -16.60 -4.14
N ILE A 33 4.35 -15.79 -3.15
CA ILE A 33 3.81 -14.43 -2.94
C ILE A 33 4.14 -13.54 -4.15
N ARG A 34 5.35 -13.65 -4.72
CA ARG A 34 5.75 -12.88 -5.91
C ARG A 34 4.88 -13.18 -7.12
N ASP A 35 4.60 -14.44 -7.39
CA ASP A 35 3.74 -14.84 -8.49
C ASP A 35 2.30 -14.34 -8.30
N ASP A 36 1.81 -14.37 -7.06
CA ASP A 36 0.51 -13.79 -6.71
C ASP A 36 0.49 -12.27 -6.91
N VAL A 37 1.53 -11.55 -6.53
CA VAL A 37 1.63 -10.09 -6.76
C VAL A 37 1.58 -9.79 -8.26
N LYS A 38 2.31 -10.53 -9.09
CA LYS A 38 2.27 -10.36 -10.56
C LYS A 38 0.90 -10.68 -11.15
N ARG A 39 0.22 -11.70 -10.62
CA ARG A 39 -1.13 -12.08 -11.03
C ARG A 39 -2.16 -11.00 -10.68
N LEU A 40 -2.04 -10.39 -9.50
CA LEU A 40 -2.90 -9.29 -9.06
C LEU A 40 -2.65 -7.99 -9.85
N TRP A 41 -1.42 -7.76 -10.24
CA TRP A 41 -0.94 -6.51 -10.84
C TRP A 41 -0.26 -6.73 -12.20
N PRO A 42 -0.99 -7.12 -13.26
CA PRO A 42 -0.41 -7.15 -14.61
C PRO A 42 0.06 -5.76 -15.07
N GLU A 43 -0.46 -4.68 -14.47
CA GLU A 43 -0.05 -3.30 -14.71
C GLU A 43 1.38 -2.98 -14.25
N LEU A 44 2.04 -3.86 -13.48
CA LEU A 44 3.47 -3.75 -13.19
C LEU A 44 4.33 -3.68 -14.45
N ASP A 45 3.93 -4.36 -15.52
CA ASP A 45 4.63 -4.35 -16.81
C ASP A 45 4.58 -2.98 -17.51
N TRP A 46 3.71 -2.08 -17.06
CA TRP A 46 3.64 -0.70 -17.57
C TRP A 46 4.73 0.20 -16.99
N VAL A 47 5.30 -0.13 -15.84
CA VAL A 47 6.43 0.58 -15.24
C VAL A 47 7.70 0.22 -16.01
N GLN A 48 8.23 1.16 -16.80
CA GLN A 48 9.36 0.90 -17.70
C GLN A 48 10.70 0.81 -16.93
N ASN A 49 10.85 1.58 -15.86
CA ASN A 49 12.02 1.48 -15.00
C ASN A 49 12.00 0.16 -14.21
N ALA A 50 12.92 -0.74 -14.55
CA ALA A 50 12.98 -2.08 -13.97
C ALA A 50 13.28 -2.08 -12.46
N ASP A 51 14.11 -1.14 -11.98
CA ASP A 51 14.42 -1.00 -10.55
C ASP A 51 13.19 -0.52 -9.76
N LEU A 52 12.47 0.47 -10.28
CA LEU A 52 11.22 0.93 -9.68
C LEU A 52 10.16 -0.17 -9.67
N ARG A 53 9.99 -0.89 -10.79
CA ARG A 53 9.06 -2.03 -10.86
C ARG A 53 9.35 -3.10 -9.83
N GLU A 54 10.64 -3.44 -9.63
CA GLU A 54 11.07 -4.39 -8.60
C GLU A 54 10.73 -3.89 -7.19
N LYS A 55 10.97 -2.62 -6.88
CA LYS A 55 10.65 -2.01 -5.60
C LYS A 55 9.14 -2.00 -5.32
N VAL A 56 8.33 -1.69 -6.34
CA VAL A 56 6.86 -1.76 -6.25
C VAL A 56 6.40 -3.19 -5.95
N THR A 57 6.95 -4.17 -6.68
CA THR A 57 6.66 -5.60 -6.46
C THR A 57 7.03 -6.00 -5.03
N ARG A 58 8.23 -5.65 -4.58
CA ARG A 58 8.73 -5.96 -3.23
C ARG A 58 7.87 -5.32 -2.14
N THR A 59 7.34 -4.13 -2.37
CA THR A 59 6.45 -3.46 -1.41
C THR A 59 5.16 -4.26 -1.20
N TRP A 60 4.56 -4.79 -2.26
CA TRP A 60 3.39 -5.68 -2.16
C TRP A 60 3.72 -7.01 -1.48
N GLU A 61 4.87 -7.63 -1.83
CA GLU A 61 5.34 -8.83 -1.14
C GLU A 61 5.46 -8.57 0.36
N ARG A 62 6.11 -7.46 0.74
CA ARG A 62 6.30 -7.06 2.13
C ARG A 62 4.98 -6.80 2.85
N ALA A 63 4.03 -6.17 2.19
CA ALA A 63 2.70 -5.96 2.74
C ALA A 63 2.00 -7.29 3.04
N PHE A 64 2.06 -8.29 2.14
CA PHE A 64 1.49 -9.62 2.38
C PHE A 64 2.24 -10.40 3.45
N GLU A 65 3.56 -10.25 3.59
CA GLU A 65 4.33 -10.87 4.67
C GLU A 65 3.84 -10.45 6.06
N LEU A 66 3.38 -9.20 6.19
CA LEU A 66 2.95 -8.58 7.44
C LEU A 66 1.43 -8.60 7.66
N SER A 67 0.67 -8.85 6.60
CA SER A 67 -0.79 -8.79 6.60
C SER A 67 -1.44 -10.09 7.08
N PRO A 68 -2.59 -10.02 7.77
CA PRO A 68 -3.45 -11.18 7.94
C PRO A 68 -4.21 -11.57 6.66
N LEU A 69 -4.27 -10.68 5.65
CA LEU A 69 -4.93 -10.93 4.37
C LEU A 69 -4.04 -11.74 3.44
N ARG A 70 -4.67 -12.59 2.63
CA ARG A 70 -4.04 -13.35 1.56
C ARG A 70 -4.29 -12.69 0.21
N PRO A 71 -3.49 -12.96 -0.82
CA PRO A 71 -3.67 -12.39 -2.17
C PRO A 71 -5.10 -12.53 -2.71
N ASP A 72 -5.72 -13.70 -2.56
CA ASP A 72 -7.07 -13.97 -3.07
C ASP A 72 -8.18 -13.21 -2.32
N ASP A 73 -7.94 -12.81 -1.07
CA ASP A 73 -8.91 -12.04 -0.28
C ASP A 73 -9.18 -10.67 -0.93
N LEU A 74 -8.19 -10.09 -1.66
CA LEU A 74 -8.33 -8.79 -2.30
C LEU A 74 -9.36 -8.77 -3.44
N ASN A 75 -9.70 -9.92 -4.00
CA ASN A 75 -10.78 -10.08 -4.98
C ASN A 75 -12.16 -10.31 -4.33
N GLN A 76 -12.24 -10.30 -2.99
CA GLN A 76 -13.46 -10.61 -2.24
C GLN A 76 -13.84 -9.48 -1.27
N ILE A 77 -12.85 -8.82 -0.66
CA ILE A 77 -13.12 -7.71 0.27
C ILE A 77 -13.52 -6.45 -0.49
N PRO A 78 -14.38 -5.60 0.08
CA PRO A 78 -14.73 -4.31 -0.51
C PRO A 78 -13.50 -3.38 -0.54
N PHE A 79 -13.44 -2.49 -1.53
CA PHE A 79 -12.34 -1.53 -1.61
C PHE A 79 -12.38 -0.47 -0.50
N THR A 80 -13.53 -0.28 0.13
CA THR A 80 -13.74 0.66 1.24
C THR A 80 -14.75 0.13 2.25
N LEU A 81 -14.49 0.41 3.53
CA LEU A 81 -15.43 0.15 4.62
C LEU A 81 -16.39 1.32 4.86
N LEU A 82 -16.20 2.45 4.15
CA LEU A 82 -17.04 3.65 4.28
C LEU A 82 -18.39 3.53 3.53
N VAL A 83 -18.50 2.54 2.67
CA VAL A 83 -19.73 2.27 1.89
C VAL A 83 -20.28 0.92 2.35
N PRO A 84 -21.40 0.90 3.09
CA PRO A 84 -22.02 -0.36 3.52
C PRO A 84 -22.40 -1.22 2.31
N ASN A 85 -22.11 -2.52 2.38
CA ASN A 85 -22.37 -3.50 1.30
C ASN A 85 -21.79 -3.09 -0.06
N CYS A 86 -20.64 -2.41 -0.08
CA CYS A 86 -19.98 -2.00 -1.32
C CYS A 86 -19.81 -3.21 -2.26
N PRO A 87 -20.34 -3.18 -3.49
CA PRO A 87 -20.31 -4.32 -4.40
C PRO A 87 -18.98 -4.47 -5.13
N THR A 88 -18.13 -3.43 -5.11
CA THR A 88 -16.85 -3.41 -5.81
C THR A 88 -15.73 -3.88 -4.90
N THR A 89 -14.93 -4.82 -5.39
CA THR A 89 -13.80 -5.38 -4.65
C THR A 89 -12.61 -4.43 -4.61
N PHE A 90 -11.68 -4.72 -3.72
CA PHE A 90 -10.43 -3.98 -3.60
C PHE A 90 -9.68 -3.94 -4.94
N MET A 91 -9.48 -5.09 -5.60
CA MET A 91 -8.72 -5.13 -6.85
C MET A 91 -9.43 -4.47 -8.02
N GLU A 92 -10.76 -4.61 -8.15
CA GLU A 92 -11.53 -3.92 -9.19
C GLU A 92 -11.34 -2.40 -9.10
N HIS A 93 -11.52 -1.83 -7.89
CA HIS A 93 -11.31 -0.41 -7.66
C HIS A 93 -9.85 0.01 -7.95
N LYS A 94 -8.89 -0.71 -7.39
CA LYS A 94 -7.47 -0.33 -7.53
C LYS A 94 -6.98 -0.38 -8.96
N ARG A 95 -7.33 -1.42 -9.70
CA ARG A 95 -6.99 -1.49 -11.12
C ARG A 95 -7.66 -0.40 -11.93
N CYS A 96 -8.94 -0.08 -11.63
CA CYS A 96 -9.62 1.06 -12.23
C CYS A 96 -8.85 2.38 -11.99
N VAL A 97 -8.41 2.62 -10.75
CA VAL A 97 -7.61 3.82 -10.40
C VAL A 97 -6.29 3.87 -11.19
N VAL A 98 -5.58 2.76 -11.31
CA VAL A 98 -4.32 2.68 -12.09
C VAL A 98 -4.56 3.02 -13.57
N HIS A 99 -5.63 2.45 -14.17
CA HIS A 99 -5.99 2.72 -15.57
C HIS A 99 -6.37 4.18 -15.78
N ILE A 100 -7.24 4.75 -14.94
CA ILE A 100 -7.63 6.17 -15.01
C ILE A 100 -6.39 7.06 -14.86
N SER A 101 -5.53 6.79 -13.88
CA SER A 101 -4.30 7.57 -13.64
C SER A 101 -3.39 7.58 -14.85
N ARG A 102 -3.14 6.41 -15.44
CA ARG A 102 -2.31 6.28 -16.64
C ARG A 102 -2.89 7.07 -17.81
N HIS A 103 -4.16 6.85 -18.16
CA HIS A 103 -4.78 7.52 -19.31
C HIS A 103 -4.88 9.04 -19.10
N SER A 104 -5.15 9.50 -17.87
CA SER A 104 -5.13 10.92 -17.54
C SER A 104 -3.73 11.53 -17.72
N ALA A 105 -2.69 10.83 -17.23
CA ALA A 105 -1.31 11.28 -17.41
C ALA A 105 -0.89 11.31 -18.88
N GLU A 106 -1.27 10.30 -19.68
CA GLU A 106 -1.01 10.25 -21.12
C GLU A 106 -1.67 11.43 -21.86
N ALA A 107 -2.96 11.69 -21.59
CA ALA A 107 -3.67 12.83 -22.16
C ALA A 107 -3.04 14.19 -21.76
N MET A 108 -2.70 14.37 -20.48
CA MET A 108 -2.04 15.59 -20.02
C MET A 108 -0.63 15.77 -20.64
N ARG A 109 0.12 14.69 -20.86
CA ARG A 109 1.40 14.75 -21.57
C ARG A 109 1.23 15.14 -23.03
N GLU A 110 0.21 14.62 -23.70
CA GLU A 110 -0.09 14.93 -25.10
C GLU A 110 -0.41 16.42 -25.28
N PHE A 111 -1.33 16.94 -24.48
CA PHE A 111 -1.85 18.30 -24.67
C PHE A 111 -1.09 19.38 -23.87
N MET A 112 -0.43 19.05 -22.79
CA MET A 112 0.21 19.97 -21.84
C MET A 112 1.69 19.68 -21.60
N GLY A 113 2.30 18.71 -22.30
CA GLY A 113 3.66 18.23 -22.05
C GLY A 113 4.77 19.28 -22.21
N ASN A 114 4.50 20.39 -22.92
CA ASN A 114 5.41 21.53 -22.98
C ASN A 114 5.47 22.33 -21.66
N SER A 115 4.37 22.36 -20.91
CA SER A 115 4.21 23.12 -19.66
C SER A 115 4.33 22.23 -18.41
N LEU A 116 3.88 20.98 -18.49
CA LEU A 116 3.88 20.04 -17.39
C LEU A 116 4.77 18.83 -17.70
N LYS A 117 5.79 18.62 -16.87
CA LYS A 117 6.62 17.41 -16.96
C LYS A 117 6.00 16.37 -16.04
N ILE A 118 5.49 15.29 -16.62
CA ILE A 118 4.83 14.20 -15.91
C ILE A 118 5.64 12.92 -16.11
N ASP A 119 6.08 12.32 -15.02
CA ASP A 119 6.74 11.02 -15.04
C ASP A 119 5.68 9.92 -14.95
N LEU A 120 5.50 9.21 -16.07
CA LEU A 120 4.48 8.16 -16.19
C LEU A 120 4.76 6.97 -15.28
N ASP A 121 6.03 6.59 -15.12
CA ASP A 121 6.41 5.51 -14.20
C ASP A 121 6.07 5.85 -12.75
N THR A 122 6.32 7.10 -12.34
CA THR A 122 5.96 7.61 -11.01
C THR A 122 4.43 7.58 -10.80
N VAL A 123 3.64 8.00 -11.81
CA VAL A 123 2.16 7.94 -11.73
C VAL A 123 1.68 6.50 -11.57
N ILE A 124 2.16 5.58 -12.42
CA ILE A 124 1.71 4.18 -12.42
C ILE A 124 2.12 3.49 -11.11
N ALA A 125 3.38 3.63 -10.71
CA ALA A 125 3.89 3.06 -9.45
C ALA A 125 3.14 3.61 -8.23
N GLY A 126 2.89 4.92 -8.20
CA GLY A 126 2.11 5.57 -7.14
C GLY A 126 0.67 5.09 -7.08
N ALA A 127 0.00 4.96 -8.22
CA ALA A 127 -1.36 4.43 -8.29
C ALA A 127 -1.45 2.96 -7.84
N ILE A 128 -0.47 2.12 -8.23
CA ILE A 128 -0.38 0.73 -7.77
C ILE A 128 -0.20 0.67 -6.25
N LEU A 129 0.63 1.54 -5.67
CA LEU A 129 0.98 1.52 -4.25
C LEU A 129 0.05 2.34 -3.34
N ALA A 130 -0.79 3.22 -3.87
CA ALA A 130 -1.57 4.17 -3.08
C ALA A 130 -2.27 3.53 -1.87
N ASP A 131 -2.90 2.39 -2.07
CA ASP A 131 -3.66 1.67 -1.04
C ASP A 131 -2.95 0.44 -0.43
N VAL A 132 -1.67 0.23 -0.71
CA VAL A 132 -0.95 -0.96 -0.22
C VAL A 132 -1.02 -1.10 1.31
N GLY A 133 -1.09 0.01 2.04
CA GLY A 133 -1.23 0.03 3.49
C GLY A 133 -2.56 -0.52 4.01
N LYS A 134 -3.61 -0.63 3.18
CA LYS A 134 -4.89 -1.25 3.56
C LYS A 134 -4.74 -2.74 3.91
N LEU A 135 -3.70 -3.40 3.44
CA LEU A 135 -3.39 -4.78 3.84
C LEU A 135 -3.11 -4.91 5.34
N LEU A 136 -2.69 -3.84 5.99
CA LEU A 136 -2.46 -3.78 7.45
C LEU A 136 -3.56 -3.00 8.19
N GLU A 137 -4.38 -2.25 7.45
CA GLU A 137 -5.53 -1.53 7.98
C GLU A 137 -6.77 -2.44 8.10
N TYR A 138 -6.88 -3.47 7.25
CA TYR A 138 -8.02 -4.37 7.20
C TYR A 138 -7.67 -5.76 7.71
N GLU A 139 -8.68 -6.45 8.24
CA GLU A 139 -8.65 -7.86 8.57
C GLU A 139 -10.01 -8.51 8.27
N ILE A 140 -10.07 -9.84 8.23
CA ILE A 140 -11.32 -10.58 8.04
C ILE A 140 -11.74 -11.20 9.38
N LYS A 141 -12.92 -10.80 9.89
CA LYS A 141 -13.57 -11.38 11.07
C LYS A 141 -14.94 -11.92 10.70
N ALA A 142 -15.19 -13.18 11.02
CA ALA A 142 -16.44 -13.86 10.70
C ALA A 142 -16.85 -13.72 9.21
N GLY A 143 -15.88 -13.81 8.29
CA GLY A 143 -16.09 -13.72 6.84
C GLY A 143 -16.34 -12.30 6.30
N LYS A 144 -16.17 -11.27 7.12
CA LYS A 144 -16.35 -9.87 6.71
C LYS A 144 -15.06 -9.08 6.91
N ALA A 145 -14.78 -8.19 5.95
CA ALA A 145 -13.70 -7.22 6.10
C ALA A 145 -14.08 -6.19 7.16
N VAL A 146 -13.18 -5.94 8.10
CA VAL A 146 -13.31 -4.97 9.17
C VAL A 146 -12.01 -4.21 9.33
N GLN A 147 -12.05 -3.04 10.00
CA GLN A 147 -10.85 -2.32 10.37
C GLN A 147 -10.11 -3.08 11.47
N SER A 148 -8.79 -3.27 11.29
CA SER A 148 -7.94 -3.89 12.30
C SER A 148 -7.65 -2.90 13.44
N GLN A 149 -7.23 -3.41 14.61
CA GLN A 149 -6.78 -2.56 15.72
C GLN A 149 -5.65 -1.60 15.31
N ARG A 150 -4.74 -2.04 14.44
CA ARG A 150 -3.69 -1.18 13.87
C ARG A 150 -4.31 -0.10 12.98
N GLY A 151 -5.29 -0.46 12.15
CA GLY A 151 -5.97 0.46 11.24
C GLY A 151 -6.74 1.57 11.94
N GLU A 152 -7.23 1.31 13.17
CA GLU A 152 -7.86 2.34 14.01
C GLU A 152 -6.86 3.43 14.44
N MET A 153 -5.58 3.09 14.59
CA MET A 153 -4.53 4.01 15.06
C MET A 153 -3.71 4.61 13.92
N VAL A 154 -3.44 3.82 12.86
CA VAL A 154 -2.54 4.23 11.78
C VAL A 154 -3.21 3.96 10.44
N ARG A 155 -3.61 5.04 9.77
CA ARG A 155 -4.27 4.99 8.47
C ARG A 155 -3.34 4.47 7.36
N HIS A 156 -3.94 3.83 6.35
CA HIS A 156 -3.20 3.19 5.26
C HIS A 156 -2.22 4.09 4.50
N PRO A 157 -2.41 5.43 4.30
CA PRO A 157 -1.40 6.23 3.63
C PRO A 157 -0.07 6.22 4.40
N PHE A 158 -0.11 6.34 5.73
CA PHE A 158 1.10 6.34 6.58
C PHE A 158 1.78 4.96 6.57
N THR A 159 1.00 3.90 6.73
CA THR A 159 1.51 2.52 6.66
C THR A 159 2.08 2.20 5.28
N GLY A 160 1.41 2.64 4.21
CA GLY A 160 1.85 2.46 2.84
C GLY A 160 3.19 3.14 2.55
N VAL A 161 3.37 4.38 3.03
CA VAL A 161 4.66 5.09 2.94
C VAL A 161 5.77 4.33 3.67
N ALA A 162 5.51 3.86 4.89
CA ALA A 162 6.51 3.11 5.66
C ALA A 162 6.96 1.84 4.92
N LEU A 163 6.03 1.07 4.35
CA LEU A 163 6.33 -0.11 3.55
C LEU A 163 7.13 0.23 2.28
N ALA A 164 6.74 1.29 1.59
CA ALA A 164 7.41 1.72 0.36
C ALA A 164 8.84 2.19 0.62
N MET A 165 9.06 2.98 1.68
CA MET A 165 10.39 3.45 2.10
C MET A 165 11.29 2.29 2.54
N GLU A 166 10.77 1.29 3.27
CA GLU A 166 11.50 0.07 3.65
C GLU A 166 12.00 -0.68 2.41
N CYS A 167 11.24 -0.65 1.30
CA CYS A 167 11.60 -1.29 0.03
C CYS A 167 12.39 -0.38 -0.93
N GLY A 168 12.79 0.82 -0.49
CA GLY A 168 13.61 1.76 -1.27
C GLY A 168 12.85 2.44 -2.42
N VAL A 169 11.53 2.54 -2.34
CA VAL A 169 10.70 3.28 -3.30
C VAL A 169 11.04 4.76 -3.24
N PRO A 170 11.22 5.47 -4.39
CA PRO A 170 11.58 6.88 -4.42
C PRO A 170 10.54 7.80 -3.75
N ASP A 171 11.01 8.91 -3.16
CA ASP A 171 10.19 9.90 -2.45
C ASP A 171 9.02 10.42 -3.29
N ALA A 172 9.19 10.58 -4.60
CA ALA A 172 8.13 11.03 -5.50
C ALA A 172 6.93 10.07 -5.50
N VAL A 173 7.17 8.77 -5.45
CA VAL A 173 6.13 7.73 -5.34
C VAL A 173 5.57 7.66 -3.92
N CYS A 174 6.45 7.75 -2.90
CA CYS A 174 6.03 7.82 -1.49
C CYS A 174 5.11 9.03 -1.23
N HIS A 175 5.38 10.18 -1.88
CA HIS A 175 4.52 11.36 -1.82
C HIS A 175 3.11 11.08 -2.38
N ILE A 176 3.00 10.33 -3.49
CA ILE A 176 1.68 9.94 -4.01
C ILE A 176 0.94 9.08 -2.98
N ILE A 177 1.61 8.08 -2.39
CA ILE A 177 1.00 7.22 -1.35
C ILE A 177 0.52 8.07 -0.17
N ALA A 178 1.34 9.01 0.31
CA ALA A 178 0.99 9.89 1.44
C ALA A 178 -0.18 10.81 1.13
N ALA A 179 -0.28 11.29 -0.11
CA ALA A 179 -1.15 12.40 -0.49
C ALA A 179 -2.37 12.00 -1.33
N HIS A 180 -2.56 10.70 -1.67
CA HIS A 180 -3.69 10.30 -2.54
C HIS A 180 -5.05 10.46 -1.89
N ALA A 181 -5.17 10.25 -0.57
CA ALA A 181 -6.41 10.33 0.19
C ALA A 181 -6.56 11.70 0.91
N ALA A 182 -7.58 11.84 1.75
CA ALA A 182 -7.87 13.09 2.47
C ALA A 182 -6.73 13.52 3.43
N GLU A 183 -5.93 12.58 3.91
CA GLU A 183 -4.75 12.87 4.73
C GLU A 183 -3.74 13.78 4.01
N GLY A 184 -3.76 13.80 2.67
CA GLY A 184 -2.94 14.69 1.84
C GLY A 184 -3.50 16.09 1.61
N ASP A 185 -4.67 16.45 2.14
CA ASP A 185 -5.31 17.75 1.85
C ASP A 185 -4.56 18.95 2.45
N LEU A 186 -3.69 18.70 3.44
CA LEU A 186 -2.84 19.72 4.07
C LEU A 186 -1.47 19.88 3.38
N VAL A 187 -1.15 19.09 2.35
CA VAL A 187 0.13 19.17 1.64
C VAL A 187 -0.08 19.57 0.18
N LYS A 188 0.92 20.24 -0.40
CA LYS A 188 0.89 20.54 -1.83
C LYS A 188 1.21 19.27 -2.62
N ARG A 189 0.22 18.75 -3.34
CA ARG A 189 0.40 17.61 -4.24
C ARG A 189 1.22 17.99 -5.48
N THR A 190 2.12 17.09 -5.90
CA THR A 190 2.74 17.17 -7.23
C THR A 190 1.70 16.88 -8.32
N THR A 191 2.05 17.12 -9.59
CA THR A 191 1.14 16.80 -10.71
C THR A 191 0.76 15.32 -10.73
N GLU A 192 1.72 14.43 -10.50
CA GLU A 192 1.50 12.99 -10.43
C GLU A 192 0.59 12.62 -9.26
N ALA A 193 0.78 13.24 -8.10
CA ALA A 193 -0.07 13.02 -6.94
C ALA A 193 -1.51 13.54 -7.15
N LEU A 194 -1.68 14.66 -7.85
CA LEU A 194 -3.00 15.17 -8.25
C LEU A 194 -3.72 14.20 -9.18
N ILE A 195 -3.02 13.64 -10.17
CA ILE A 195 -3.60 12.67 -11.10
C ILE A 195 -4.13 11.46 -10.34
N VAL A 196 -3.31 10.86 -9.47
CA VAL A 196 -3.70 9.67 -8.70
C VAL A 196 -4.81 9.99 -7.70
N HIS A 197 -4.75 11.12 -7.00
CA HIS A 197 -5.78 11.60 -6.09
C HIS A 197 -7.13 11.72 -6.79
N HIS A 198 -7.19 12.43 -7.93
CA HIS A 198 -8.44 12.59 -8.67
C HIS A 198 -8.94 11.29 -9.28
N ALA A 199 -8.06 10.40 -9.74
CA ALA A 199 -8.44 9.07 -10.23
C ALA A 199 -9.08 8.23 -9.12
N ASP A 200 -8.51 8.24 -7.91
CA ASP A 200 -9.05 7.53 -6.74
C ASP A 200 -10.43 8.05 -6.35
N PHE A 201 -10.58 9.38 -6.24
CA PHE A 201 -11.85 10.00 -5.89
C PHE A 201 -12.91 9.85 -7.01
N MET A 202 -12.50 9.88 -8.28
CA MET A 202 -13.41 9.61 -9.41
C MET A 202 -13.98 8.19 -9.35
N ALA A 203 -13.17 7.22 -8.91
CA ALA A 203 -13.59 5.83 -8.74
C ALA A 203 -14.33 5.57 -7.41
N PHE A 204 -14.19 6.44 -6.40
CA PHE A 204 -14.80 6.29 -5.07
C PHE A 204 -16.13 7.03 -4.91
N LEU A 205 -16.20 8.33 -5.31
CA LEU A 205 -17.33 9.20 -5.02
C LEU A 205 -18.68 8.69 -5.56
N PRO A 206 -18.78 8.04 -6.73
CA PRO A 206 -20.04 7.45 -7.18
C PRO A 206 -20.64 6.48 -6.15
N PHE A 207 -19.79 5.63 -5.53
CA PHE A 207 -20.24 4.66 -4.53
C PHE A 207 -20.66 5.31 -3.21
N LYS A 208 -19.98 6.38 -2.79
CA LYS A 208 -20.32 7.12 -1.57
C LYS A 208 -21.75 7.72 -1.63
N ASN A 209 -22.21 8.05 -2.83
CA ASN A 209 -23.51 8.69 -3.05
C ASN A 209 -24.63 7.70 -3.39
N MET A 210 -24.32 6.43 -3.58
CA MET A 210 -25.31 5.37 -3.86
C MET A 210 -25.78 4.71 -2.57
N LYS A 211 -27.00 4.17 -2.62
CA LYS A 211 -27.54 3.26 -1.59
C LYS A 211 -27.55 1.86 -2.18
N PHE A 212 -26.88 0.94 -1.56
CA PHE A 212 -26.81 -0.48 -1.93
C PHE A 212 -27.63 -1.33 -0.99
#